data_f2f9c67d594b86e7d8aee2e4d9881f9f
#
_entry.id   f2f9c67d594b86e7d8aee2e4d9881f9f
#
_cell.length_a   1.000
_cell.length_b   1.000
_cell.length_c   1.000
_cell.angle_alpha   90.00
_cell.angle_beta   90.00
_cell.angle_gamma   90.00
#
_symmetry.space_group_name_H-M   'P 1'
#
loop_
_entity.id
_entity.type
_entity.pdbx_description
1 polymer ?
#
loop_
_entity_poly.entity_id
_entity_poly.type
_entity_poly.pdbx_seq_one_letter_code
_entity_poly.pdbx_strand_id
1 'polypeptide(L)'
;MNWTKAIEDAIAYIEKNIAEDLTVSEIADQVNLSAFYFHKGFSMLCGYTVTEYIRMRRLSLAGGELLSSEIRVIDLAMKYGYDSPDSFTKAFTRFHGSTPRDVRRNGALLKAFAPLHIKLSLDGGTVMEYKIKEKDAFRVMGVSRMFSYEDANTKIPEYWDEIYVQAEEKLVMGTYGICFDEEMAGNQFRYMIADDYKAGEAEAKNLEVYEVPKHTWAVFPCKGPMPLPLQEVNRRIFSEWFPASRYEIAEGYNIEYYSDPADYQKGTQDPEYYAEVWIPVKEK
;
A
#
# COMPACT_ATOMS: atom_id res chain seq x y z
N MET A 1 2.42 9.48 17.19
CA MET A 1 2.55 8.01 16.91
C MET A 1 4.00 7.67 16.58
N ASN A 2 4.53 6.57 17.10
CA ASN A 2 5.87 6.09 16.76
C ASN A 2 5.75 4.94 15.75
N TRP A 3 5.94 5.24 14.46
CA TRP A 3 5.82 4.26 13.37
C TRP A 3 6.78 3.08 13.53
N THR A 4 8.00 3.33 13.97
CA THR A 4 8.99 2.27 14.23
C THR A 4 8.45 1.27 15.25
N LYS A 5 7.88 1.78 16.35
CA LYS A 5 7.27 0.93 17.38
C LYS A 5 6.02 0.21 16.87
N ALA A 6 5.16 0.89 16.10
CA ALA A 6 3.97 0.27 15.53
C ALA A 6 4.33 -0.89 14.58
N ILE A 7 5.32 -0.71 13.69
CA ILE A 7 5.79 -1.78 12.80
C ILE A 7 6.41 -2.94 13.59
N GLU A 8 7.20 -2.65 14.63
CA GLU A 8 7.81 -3.67 15.48
C GLU A 8 6.75 -4.51 16.20
N ASP A 9 5.74 -3.85 16.79
CA ASP A 9 4.63 -4.52 17.46
C ASP A 9 3.76 -5.33 16.49
N ALA A 10 3.53 -4.82 15.28
CA ALA A 10 2.81 -5.54 14.23
C ALA A 10 3.58 -6.79 13.78
N ILE A 11 4.88 -6.70 13.56
CA ILE A 11 5.72 -7.86 13.22
C ILE A 11 5.66 -8.89 14.35
N ALA A 12 5.79 -8.48 15.61
CA ALA A 12 5.69 -9.37 16.76
C ALA A 12 4.32 -10.06 16.84
N TYR A 13 3.23 -9.33 16.58
CA TYR A 13 1.88 -9.89 16.53
C TYR A 13 1.73 -10.91 15.40
N ILE A 14 2.19 -10.58 14.19
CA ILE A 14 2.17 -11.50 13.04
C ILE A 14 2.95 -12.79 13.35
N GLU A 15 4.18 -12.68 13.86
CA GLU A 15 5.00 -13.85 14.15
C GLU A 15 4.37 -14.76 15.22
N LYS A 16 3.74 -14.16 16.23
CA LYS A 16 3.05 -14.89 17.29
C LYS A 16 1.84 -15.67 16.76
N ASN A 17 1.14 -15.13 15.77
CA ASN A 17 -0.13 -15.67 15.24
C ASN A 17 0.02 -16.18 13.81
N ILE A 18 1.24 -16.51 13.35
CA ILE A 18 1.56 -16.76 11.93
C ILE A 18 0.76 -17.91 11.30
N ALA A 19 0.29 -18.87 12.09
CA ALA A 19 -0.52 -20.00 11.64
C ALA A 19 -2.04 -19.71 11.67
N GLU A 20 -2.45 -18.61 12.29
CA GLU A 20 -3.86 -18.21 12.38
C GLU A 20 -4.29 -17.47 11.12
N ASP A 21 -5.60 -17.29 10.94
CA ASP A 21 -6.13 -16.47 9.85
C ASP A 21 -5.94 -14.98 10.19
N LEU A 22 -4.94 -14.35 9.55
CA LEU A 22 -4.55 -12.97 9.81
C LEU A 22 -5.04 -12.05 8.70
N THR A 23 -5.80 -11.03 9.07
CA THR A 23 -6.19 -9.94 8.16
C THR A 23 -5.37 -8.68 8.42
N VAL A 24 -5.20 -7.86 7.37
CA VAL A 24 -4.50 -6.57 7.50
C VAL A 24 -5.21 -5.66 8.50
N SER A 25 -6.55 -5.70 8.54
CA SER A 25 -7.37 -4.92 9.47
C SER A 25 -7.07 -5.29 10.93
N GLU A 26 -7.12 -6.58 11.27
CA GLU A 26 -6.82 -7.04 12.63
C GLU A 26 -5.42 -6.66 13.09
N ILE A 27 -4.42 -6.77 12.19
CA ILE A 27 -3.04 -6.38 12.52
C ILE A 27 -2.94 -4.87 12.75
N ALA A 28 -3.61 -4.07 11.91
CA ALA A 28 -3.63 -2.62 12.03
C ALA A 28 -4.30 -2.16 13.33
N ASP A 29 -5.40 -2.80 13.74
CA ASP A 29 -6.10 -2.53 15.00
C ASP A 29 -5.21 -2.76 16.22
N GLN A 30 -4.33 -3.78 16.18
CA GLN A 30 -3.38 -4.04 17.27
C GLN A 30 -2.38 -2.91 17.50
N VAL A 31 -2.15 -2.08 16.47
CA VAL A 31 -1.20 -0.96 16.52
C VAL A 31 -1.90 0.40 16.45
N ASN A 32 -3.24 0.42 16.57
CA ASN A 32 -4.09 1.61 16.54
C ASN A 32 -3.89 2.44 15.26
N LEU A 33 -3.83 1.76 14.12
CA LEU A 33 -3.76 2.34 12.78
C LEU A 33 -4.95 1.91 11.95
N SER A 34 -5.36 2.75 10.98
CA SER A 34 -6.22 2.25 9.92
C SER A 34 -5.47 1.23 9.06
N ALA A 35 -6.19 0.26 8.52
CA ALA A 35 -5.61 -0.79 7.70
C ALA A 35 -4.87 -0.23 6.47
N PHE A 36 -5.41 0.83 5.84
CA PHE A 36 -4.78 1.53 4.72
C PHE A 36 -3.41 2.09 5.08
N TYR A 37 -3.35 2.91 6.13
CA TYR A 37 -2.08 3.52 6.53
C TYR A 37 -1.08 2.52 7.07
N PHE A 38 -1.56 1.52 7.82
CA PHE A 38 -0.70 0.42 8.25
C PHE A 38 -0.09 -0.30 7.06
N HIS A 39 -0.92 -0.72 6.09
CA HIS A 39 -0.44 -1.42 4.91
C HIS A 39 0.54 -0.56 4.10
N LYS A 40 0.17 0.71 3.85
CA LYS A 40 1.02 1.67 3.12
C LYS A 40 2.36 1.89 3.84
N GLY A 41 2.31 2.20 5.14
CA GLY A 41 3.51 2.41 5.96
C GLY A 41 4.38 1.16 6.06
N PHE A 42 3.77 -0.01 6.28
CA PHE A 42 4.48 -1.29 6.32
C PHE A 42 5.20 -1.54 4.99
N SER A 43 4.51 -1.42 3.86
CA SER A 43 5.09 -1.66 2.54
C SER A 43 6.25 -0.69 2.23
N MET A 44 6.10 0.58 2.59
CA MET A 44 7.12 1.60 2.36
C MET A 44 8.38 1.39 3.22
N LEU A 45 8.19 0.95 4.47
CA LEU A 45 9.29 0.77 5.42
C LEU A 45 9.97 -0.60 5.30
N CYS A 46 9.20 -1.65 4.99
CA CYS A 46 9.68 -3.04 4.98
C CYS A 46 10.05 -3.54 3.57
N GLY A 47 9.58 -2.86 2.51
CA GLY A 47 9.78 -3.29 1.11
C GLY A 47 8.94 -4.49 0.68
N TYR A 48 7.98 -4.91 1.50
CA TYR A 48 7.05 -6.01 1.25
C TYR A 48 5.65 -5.58 1.66
N THR A 49 4.62 -6.06 0.97
CA THR A 49 3.26 -5.96 1.50
C THR A 49 3.11 -6.85 2.75
N VAL A 50 2.14 -6.52 3.61
CA VAL A 50 1.84 -7.34 4.81
C VAL A 50 1.55 -8.78 4.43
N THR A 51 0.74 -8.98 3.38
CA THR A 51 0.35 -10.32 2.90
C THR A 51 1.53 -11.09 2.31
N GLU A 52 2.42 -10.41 1.56
CA GLU A 52 3.66 -11.03 1.06
C GLU A 52 4.57 -11.45 2.19
N TYR A 53 4.74 -10.60 3.21
CA TYR A 53 5.52 -10.93 4.40
C TYR A 53 4.98 -12.19 5.08
N ILE A 54 3.70 -12.23 5.41
CA ILE A 54 3.04 -13.39 6.03
C ILE A 54 3.23 -14.64 5.18
N ARG A 55 2.99 -14.54 3.87
CA ARG A 55 3.13 -15.66 2.93
C ARG A 55 4.57 -16.21 2.92
N MET A 56 5.59 -15.36 2.81
CA MET A 56 6.99 -15.80 2.80
C MET A 56 7.40 -16.40 4.13
N ARG A 57 6.93 -15.85 5.26
CA ARG A 57 7.18 -16.42 6.58
C ARG A 57 6.55 -17.80 6.72
N ARG A 58 5.28 -17.96 6.34
CA ARG A 58 4.55 -19.24 6.37
C ARG A 58 5.26 -20.29 5.53
N LEU A 59 5.67 -19.98 4.32
CA LEU A 59 6.40 -20.92 3.45
C LEU A 59 7.77 -21.29 4.02
N SER A 60 8.49 -20.34 4.59
CA SER A 60 9.77 -20.59 5.25
C SER A 60 9.61 -21.55 6.45
N LEU A 61 8.62 -21.30 7.32
CA LEU A 61 8.32 -22.17 8.47
C LEU A 61 7.84 -23.56 8.04
N ALA A 62 6.98 -23.62 7.02
CA ALA A 62 6.50 -24.88 6.45
C ALA A 62 7.66 -25.75 5.91
N GLY A 63 8.68 -25.14 5.30
CA GLY A 63 9.88 -25.84 4.85
C GLY A 63 10.63 -26.49 6.01
N GLY A 64 10.85 -25.75 7.09
CA GLY A 64 11.50 -26.28 8.31
C GLY A 64 10.70 -27.42 8.97
N GLU A 65 9.37 -27.24 9.11
CA GLU A 65 8.50 -28.25 9.71
C GLU A 65 8.40 -29.51 8.85
N LEU A 66 8.44 -29.37 7.53
CA LEU A 66 8.43 -30.51 6.61
C LEU A 66 9.65 -31.41 6.76
N LEU A 67 10.81 -30.85 7.14
CA LEU A 67 12.04 -31.61 7.40
C LEU A 67 12.09 -32.19 8.80
N SER A 68 11.50 -31.52 9.79
CA SER A 68 11.61 -31.90 11.21
C SER A 68 10.49 -32.81 11.69
N SER A 69 9.48 -33.06 10.86
CA SER A 69 8.30 -33.86 11.23
C SER A 69 7.75 -34.72 10.08
N GLU A 70 6.95 -35.71 10.43
CA GLU A 70 6.22 -36.56 9.48
C GLU A 70 4.85 -36.00 9.06
N ILE A 71 4.62 -34.69 9.27
CA ILE A 71 3.34 -34.03 8.94
C ILE A 71 3.01 -34.20 7.44
N ARG A 72 1.77 -34.56 7.13
CA ARG A 72 1.34 -34.70 5.73
C ARG A 72 1.28 -33.34 5.05
N VAL A 73 1.61 -33.30 3.74
CA VAL A 73 1.58 -32.06 2.97
C VAL A 73 0.22 -31.36 3.01
N ILE A 74 -0.88 -32.14 3.07
CA ILE A 74 -2.23 -31.57 3.19
C ILE A 74 -2.43 -30.88 4.54
N ASP A 75 -1.99 -31.48 5.63
CA ASP A 75 -2.14 -30.91 6.98
C ASP A 75 -1.25 -29.65 7.13
N LEU A 76 -0.07 -29.69 6.53
CA LEU A 76 0.84 -28.55 6.48
C LEU A 76 0.27 -27.38 5.66
N ALA A 77 -0.38 -27.68 4.52
CA ALA A 77 -1.07 -26.68 3.70
C ALA A 77 -2.17 -25.99 4.50
N MET A 78 -3.04 -26.76 5.16
CA MET A 78 -4.12 -26.23 6.00
C MET A 78 -3.58 -25.39 7.16
N LYS A 79 -2.55 -25.89 7.87
CA LYS A 79 -1.91 -25.17 8.98
C LYS A 79 -1.39 -23.78 8.59
N TYR A 80 -0.90 -23.63 7.37
CA TYR A 80 -0.35 -22.36 6.90
C TYR A 80 -1.31 -21.57 6.00
N GLY A 81 -2.63 -21.84 6.11
CA GLY A 81 -3.69 -21.02 5.51
C GLY A 81 -3.86 -21.20 4.00
N TYR A 82 -3.61 -22.41 3.48
CA TYR A 82 -3.88 -22.76 2.08
C TYR A 82 -5.12 -23.65 1.98
N ASP A 83 -6.06 -23.27 1.12
CA ASP A 83 -7.32 -24.01 0.90
C ASP A 83 -7.13 -25.37 0.22
N SER A 84 -5.98 -25.57 -0.44
CA SER A 84 -5.69 -26.84 -1.11
C SER A 84 -4.20 -27.19 -1.11
N PRO A 85 -3.88 -28.51 -1.11
CA PRO A 85 -2.49 -28.98 -1.25
C PRO A 85 -1.84 -28.54 -2.56
N ASP A 86 -2.64 -28.34 -3.62
CA ASP A 86 -2.12 -27.92 -4.95
C ASP A 86 -1.69 -26.46 -4.93
N SER A 87 -2.50 -25.56 -4.35
CA SER A 87 -2.13 -24.14 -4.18
C SER A 87 -0.90 -23.99 -3.30
N PHE A 88 -0.83 -24.73 -2.20
CA PHE A 88 0.35 -24.80 -1.34
C PHE A 88 1.59 -25.30 -2.09
N THR A 89 1.48 -26.42 -2.80
CA THR A 89 2.61 -27.01 -3.54
C THR A 89 3.16 -26.04 -4.59
N LYS A 90 2.29 -25.32 -5.31
CA LYS A 90 2.70 -24.27 -6.27
C LYS A 90 3.44 -23.13 -5.59
N ALA A 91 2.88 -22.60 -4.49
CA ALA A 91 3.50 -21.51 -3.71
C ALA A 91 4.84 -21.95 -3.10
N PHE A 92 4.88 -23.12 -2.48
CA PHE A 92 6.06 -23.73 -1.89
C PHE A 92 7.18 -23.92 -2.91
N THR A 93 6.84 -24.47 -4.09
CA THR A 93 7.82 -24.70 -5.16
C THR A 93 8.34 -23.37 -5.71
N ARG A 94 7.46 -22.36 -5.87
CA ARG A 94 7.90 -21.03 -6.30
C ARG A 94 8.87 -20.40 -5.30
N PHE A 95 8.61 -20.57 -4.00
CA PHE A 95 9.45 -20.00 -2.95
C PHE A 95 10.77 -20.76 -2.77
N HIS A 96 10.71 -22.10 -2.59
CA HIS A 96 11.89 -22.92 -2.29
C HIS A 96 12.67 -23.37 -3.53
N GLY A 97 12.01 -23.45 -4.69
CA GLY A 97 12.59 -23.99 -5.93
C GLY A 97 12.45 -25.51 -6.06
N SER A 98 11.84 -26.18 -5.09
CA SER A 98 11.63 -27.64 -5.05
C SER A 98 10.26 -27.98 -4.49
N THR A 99 9.66 -29.08 -4.91
CA THR A 99 8.35 -29.51 -4.38
C THR A 99 8.50 -30.01 -2.94
N PRO A 100 7.42 -29.97 -2.11
CA PRO A 100 7.43 -30.56 -0.77
C PRO A 100 7.85 -32.04 -0.76
N ARG A 101 7.45 -32.77 -1.80
CA ARG A 101 7.80 -34.19 -1.98
C ARG A 101 9.31 -34.38 -2.20
N ASP A 102 9.92 -33.54 -3.04
CA ASP A 102 11.35 -33.64 -3.35
C ASP A 102 12.20 -33.25 -2.14
N VAL A 103 11.78 -32.22 -1.39
CA VAL A 103 12.43 -31.81 -0.13
C VAL A 103 12.45 -32.99 0.85
N ARG A 104 11.31 -33.68 1.05
CA ARG A 104 11.22 -34.81 1.98
C ARG A 104 12.04 -36.03 1.54
N ARG A 105 12.06 -36.33 0.24
CA ARG A 105 12.75 -37.51 -0.29
C ARG A 105 14.24 -37.35 -0.48
N ASN A 106 14.66 -36.18 -0.90
CA ASN A 106 16.01 -35.97 -1.44
C ASN A 106 16.82 -34.95 -0.62
N GLY A 107 16.26 -34.35 0.45
CA GLY A 107 16.95 -33.34 1.24
C GLY A 107 17.29 -32.09 0.42
N ALA A 108 16.39 -31.67 -0.48
CA ALA A 108 16.62 -30.50 -1.33
C ALA A 108 16.84 -29.22 -0.49
N LEU A 109 17.62 -28.28 -1.04
CA LEU A 109 17.88 -27.02 -0.37
C LEU A 109 16.60 -26.21 -0.16
N LEU A 110 16.41 -25.71 1.05
CA LEU A 110 15.32 -24.81 1.42
C LEU A 110 15.83 -23.37 1.50
N LYS A 111 14.94 -22.45 1.17
CA LYS A 111 15.15 -21.02 1.42
C LYS A 111 14.54 -20.66 2.77
N ALA A 112 15.25 -19.88 3.58
CA ALA A 112 14.74 -19.31 4.81
C ALA A 112 14.43 -17.82 4.60
N PHE A 113 13.28 -17.39 5.07
CA PHE A 113 12.92 -15.99 5.18
C PHE A 113 12.79 -15.67 6.68
N ALA A 114 13.77 -14.96 7.22
CA ALA A 114 13.80 -14.61 8.64
C ALA A 114 12.75 -13.52 8.97
N PRO A 115 12.31 -13.43 10.24
CA PRO A 115 11.50 -12.28 10.68
C PRO A 115 12.23 -10.96 10.39
N LEU A 116 11.45 -9.96 10.01
CA LEU A 116 11.97 -8.60 9.86
C LEU A 116 12.42 -8.05 11.23
N HIS A 117 13.55 -7.35 11.25
CA HIS A 117 14.03 -6.62 12.43
C HIS A 117 14.31 -5.19 12.03
N ILE A 118 13.89 -4.25 12.87
CA ILE A 118 14.21 -2.85 12.68
C ILE A 118 15.68 -2.64 13.04
N LYS A 119 16.47 -2.21 12.06
CA LYS A 119 17.82 -1.69 12.29
C LYS A 119 17.74 -0.17 12.31
N LEU A 120 18.16 0.44 13.39
CA LEU A 120 18.37 1.88 13.43
C LEU A 120 19.65 2.20 12.66
N SER A 121 19.54 2.78 11.47
CA SER A 121 20.62 3.49 10.83
C SER A 121 20.43 4.98 11.05
N LEU A 122 21.49 5.70 11.36
CA LEU A 122 21.49 7.14 11.40
C LEU A 122 21.80 7.67 9.99
N ASP A 123 20.80 7.60 9.11
CA ASP A 123 20.81 8.32 7.84
C ASP A 123 20.14 9.67 8.09
N GLY A 124 20.86 10.76 7.93
CA GLY A 124 20.34 12.04 8.39
C GLY A 124 20.68 13.22 7.50
N GLY A 125 19.89 14.27 7.64
CA GLY A 125 20.16 15.58 7.09
C GLY A 125 19.52 15.89 5.74
N THR A 126 18.60 15.08 5.26
CA THR A 126 17.81 15.47 4.07
C THR A 126 16.66 16.40 4.49
N VAL A 127 16.57 17.55 3.84
CA VAL A 127 15.45 18.48 4.02
C VAL A 127 14.24 17.95 3.29
N MET A 128 13.10 17.88 3.98
CA MET A 128 11.80 17.57 3.38
C MET A 128 10.90 18.79 3.47
N GLU A 129 10.47 19.29 2.33
CA GLU A 129 9.52 20.41 2.27
C GLU A 129 8.11 19.89 2.53
N TYR A 130 7.36 20.61 3.34
CA TYR A 130 5.93 20.38 3.56
C TYR A 130 5.24 21.66 3.99
N LYS A 131 3.93 21.72 3.84
CA LYS A 131 3.08 22.78 4.39
C LYS A 131 1.89 22.17 5.12
N ILE A 132 1.46 22.80 6.21
CA ILE A 132 0.20 22.47 6.87
C ILE A 132 -0.84 23.47 6.36
N LYS A 133 -1.97 22.97 5.87
CA LYS A 133 -3.03 23.77 5.25
C LYS A 133 -4.39 23.28 5.73
N GLU A 134 -5.21 24.18 6.25
CA GLU A 134 -6.65 23.91 6.37
C GLU A 134 -7.31 24.09 5.00
N LYS A 135 -8.17 23.18 4.63
CA LYS A 135 -9.01 23.28 3.43
C LYS A 135 -10.44 22.91 3.82
N ASP A 136 -11.37 23.81 3.51
CA ASP A 136 -12.79 23.56 3.68
C ASP A 136 -13.25 22.39 2.80
N ALA A 137 -14.41 21.82 3.12
CA ALA A 137 -14.99 20.73 2.34
C ALA A 137 -15.10 21.14 0.86
N PHE A 138 -14.76 20.23 -0.03
CA PHE A 138 -14.84 20.43 -1.47
C PHE A 138 -15.35 19.17 -2.16
N ARG A 139 -15.97 19.34 -3.31
CA ARG A 139 -16.53 18.22 -4.08
C ARG A 139 -15.65 17.91 -5.27
N VAL A 140 -15.49 16.62 -5.51
CA VAL A 140 -14.82 16.08 -6.68
C VAL A 140 -15.79 15.21 -7.48
N MET A 141 -15.53 15.01 -8.75
CA MET A 141 -16.25 14.10 -9.63
C MET A 141 -15.25 13.21 -10.38
N GLY A 142 -15.56 11.93 -10.56
CA GLY A 142 -14.62 11.04 -11.21
C GLY A 142 -15.11 9.62 -11.37
N VAL A 143 -14.15 8.72 -11.60
CA VAL A 143 -14.37 7.28 -11.75
C VAL A 143 -13.57 6.54 -10.68
N SER A 144 -14.15 5.51 -10.08
CA SER A 144 -13.49 4.73 -9.04
C SER A 144 -13.44 3.24 -9.36
N ARG A 145 -12.47 2.54 -8.75
CA ARG A 145 -12.29 1.08 -8.87
C ARG A 145 -11.69 0.54 -7.58
N MET A 146 -12.05 -0.71 -7.25
CA MET A 146 -11.43 -1.46 -6.15
C MET A 146 -10.10 -2.06 -6.60
N PHE A 147 -9.08 -1.94 -5.74
CA PHE A 147 -7.75 -2.50 -5.96
C PHE A 147 -7.31 -3.35 -4.80
N SER A 148 -6.57 -4.42 -5.08
CA SER A 148 -5.87 -5.18 -4.05
C SER A 148 -4.57 -4.48 -3.67
N TYR A 149 -4.23 -4.51 -2.38
CA TYR A 149 -2.92 -4.02 -1.92
C TYR A 149 -1.73 -4.80 -2.54
N GLU A 150 -1.94 -6.04 -2.98
CA GLU A 150 -0.87 -6.87 -3.54
C GLU A 150 -0.40 -6.37 -4.91
N ASP A 151 -1.30 -5.85 -5.74
CA ASP A 151 -1.02 -5.49 -7.12
C ASP A 151 -1.28 -4.00 -7.44
N ALA A 152 -1.69 -3.21 -6.47
CA ALA A 152 -2.02 -1.79 -6.64
C ALA A 152 -0.91 -0.98 -7.32
N ASN A 153 0.36 -1.25 -6.97
CA ASN A 153 1.52 -0.56 -7.56
C ASN A 153 1.62 -0.74 -9.08
N THR A 154 1.06 -1.83 -9.62
CA THR A 154 1.02 -2.12 -11.06
C THR A 154 -0.33 -1.72 -11.65
N LYS A 155 -1.41 -2.05 -10.96
CA LYS A 155 -2.78 -1.89 -11.48
C LYS A 155 -3.30 -0.45 -11.46
N ILE A 156 -2.86 0.38 -10.53
CA ILE A 156 -3.24 1.80 -10.53
C ILE A 156 -2.64 2.54 -11.73
N PRO A 157 -1.34 2.40 -12.08
CA PRO A 157 -0.83 2.96 -13.34
C PRO A 157 -1.57 2.46 -14.58
N GLU A 158 -1.89 1.15 -14.67
CA GLU A 158 -2.69 0.61 -15.78
C GLU A 158 -4.09 1.26 -15.86
N TYR A 159 -4.72 1.52 -14.70
CA TYR A 159 -6.02 2.21 -14.63
C TYR A 159 -5.94 3.67 -15.09
N TRP A 160 -4.87 4.38 -14.74
CA TRP A 160 -4.60 5.72 -15.28
C TRP A 160 -4.46 5.71 -16.80
N ASP A 161 -3.73 4.73 -17.34
CA ASP A 161 -3.57 4.57 -18.79
C ASP A 161 -4.91 4.27 -19.48
N GLU A 162 -5.76 3.42 -18.90
CA GLU A 162 -7.10 3.14 -19.41
C GLU A 162 -7.96 4.42 -19.51
N ILE A 163 -8.00 5.21 -18.43
CA ILE A 163 -8.87 6.37 -18.32
C ILE A 163 -8.32 7.58 -19.08
N TYR A 164 -7.00 7.74 -19.15
CA TYR A 164 -6.38 8.96 -19.67
C TYR A 164 -5.80 8.82 -21.08
N VAL A 165 -5.25 7.65 -21.44
CA VAL A 165 -4.56 7.42 -22.71
C VAL A 165 -5.42 6.64 -23.70
N GLN A 166 -6.11 5.58 -23.24
CA GLN A 166 -6.83 4.64 -24.12
C GLN A 166 -8.30 5.03 -24.35
N ALA A 167 -8.88 5.89 -23.51
CA ALA A 167 -10.26 6.33 -23.67
C ALA A 167 -10.42 7.17 -24.95
N GLU A 168 -11.41 6.84 -25.78
CA GLU A 168 -11.78 7.64 -26.96
C GLU A 168 -12.23 9.06 -26.57
N GLU A 169 -12.88 9.19 -25.43
CA GLU A 169 -13.26 10.45 -24.83
C GLU A 169 -12.79 10.51 -23.36
N LYS A 170 -12.08 11.57 -23.02
CA LYS A 170 -11.59 11.76 -21.64
C LYS A 170 -12.74 12.05 -20.69
N LEU A 171 -13.02 11.11 -19.80
CA LEU A 171 -14.04 11.26 -18.77
C LEU A 171 -13.62 12.31 -17.75
N VAL A 172 -12.37 12.28 -17.31
CA VAL A 172 -11.74 13.21 -16.36
C VAL A 172 -10.34 13.60 -16.82
N MET A 173 -9.85 14.74 -16.35
CA MET A 173 -8.47 15.19 -16.58
C MET A 173 -7.49 14.55 -15.60
N GLY A 174 -7.99 14.07 -14.45
CA GLY A 174 -7.18 13.38 -13.47
C GLY A 174 -6.36 14.32 -12.58
N THR A 175 -6.97 15.40 -12.13
CA THR A 175 -6.36 16.34 -11.18
C THR A 175 -6.05 15.68 -9.84
N TYR A 176 -6.87 14.70 -9.45
CA TYR A 176 -6.76 13.98 -8.17
C TYR A 176 -6.74 12.47 -8.35
N GLY A 177 -5.81 11.82 -7.63
CA GLY A 177 -5.90 10.40 -7.29
C GLY A 177 -6.26 10.29 -5.81
N ILE A 178 -7.39 9.63 -5.48
CA ILE A 178 -7.88 9.54 -4.10
C ILE A 178 -7.95 8.08 -3.69
N CYS A 179 -7.19 7.72 -2.66
CA CYS A 179 -7.27 6.41 -2.02
C CYS A 179 -8.23 6.49 -0.84
N PHE A 180 -9.21 5.58 -0.74
CA PHE A 180 -10.17 5.51 0.35
C PHE A 180 -9.97 4.24 1.18
N ASP A 181 -9.97 4.41 2.50
CA ASP A 181 -9.86 3.33 3.48
C ASP A 181 -11.24 2.88 4.03
N GLU A 182 -12.27 3.68 3.80
CA GLU A 182 -13.59 3.52 4.44
C GLU A 182 -14.35 2.25 4.02
N GLU A 183 -13.99 1.65 2.89
CA GLU A 183 -14.69 0.49 2.31
C GLU A 183 -13.85 -0.79 2.34
N MET A 184 -12.94 -0.92 3.30
CA MET A 184 -12.06 -2.09 3.38
C MET A 184 -12.82 -3.36 3.74
N ALA A 185 -13.18 -4.13 2.71
CA ALA A 185 -13.54 -5.53 2.85
C ALA A 185 -12.30 -6.39 2.51
N GLY A 186 -11.58 -6.84 3.53
CA GLY A 186 -10.44 -7.73 3.35
C GLY A 186 -9.15 -7.03 2.90
N ASN A 187 -8.60 -7.43 1.74
CA ASN A 187 -7.30 -6.98 1.22
C ASN A 187 -7.44 -5.96 0.07
N GLN A 188 -8.51 -5.16 0.05
CA GLN A 188 -8.81 -4.21 -1.03
C GLN A 188 -9.09 -2.82 -0.50
N PHE A 189 -8.88 -1.81 -1.36
CA PHE A 189 -9.24 -0.42 -1.12
C PHE A 189 -9.80 0.20 -2.40
N ARG A 190 -10.58 1.28 -2.26
CA ARG A 190 -11.11 2.03 -3.40
C ARG A 190 -10.12 3.12 -3.80
N TYR A 191 -9.88 3.24 -5.10
CA TYR A 191 -9.09 4.33 -5.69
C TYR A 191 -9.94 5.07 -6.73
N MET A 192 -9.96 6.42 -6.67
CA MET A 192 -10.71 7.27 -7.56
C MET A 192 -9.78 8.21 -8.32
N ILE A 193 -9.96 8.29 -9.65
CA ILE A 193 -9.37 9.33 -10.50
C ILE A 193 -10.43 10.40 -10.69
N ALA A 194 -10.14 11.64 -10.29
CA ALA A 194 -11.15 12.69 -10.18
C ALA A 194 -10.65 14.07 -10.59
N ASP A 195 -11.62 14.98 -10.83
CA ASP A 195 -11.43 16.40 -11.00
C ASP A 195 -12.31 17.19 -10.02
N ASP A 196 -12.13 18.50 -9.96
CA ASP A 196 -13.04 19.38 -9.25
C ASP A 196 -14.47 19.24 -9.80
N TYR A 197 -15.46 19.17 -8.90
CA TYR A 197 -16.86 19.03 -9.27
C TYR A 197 -17.34 20.24 -10.10
N LYS A 198 -18.01 19.93 -11.21
CA LYS A 198 -18.71 20.89 -12.06
C LYS A 198 -20.17 20.45 -12.26
N ALA A 199 -21.10 21.32 -11.88
CA ALA A 199 -22.52 21.04 -12.01
C ALA A 199 -22.92 20.74 -13.47
N GLY A 200 -23.69 19.67 -13.68
CA GLY A 200 -24.12 19.22 -15.01
C GLY A 200 -23.11 18.37 -15.77
N GLU A 201 -21.81 18.45 -15.47
CA GLU A 201 -20.79 17.62 -16.13
C GLU A 201 -20.76 16.21 -15.53
N ALA A 202 -20.88 16.11 -14.21
CA ALA A 202 -20.91 14.82 -13.51
C ALA A 202 -22.07 13.93 -14.01
N GLU A 203 -23.26 14.51 -14.12
CA GLU A 203 -24.45 13.81 -14.60
C GLU A 203 -24.35 13.45 -16.09
N ALA A 204 -23.83 14.38 -16.94
CA ALA A 204 -23.69 14.18 -18.37
C ALA A 204 -22.73 13.03 -18.70
N LYS A 205 -21.68 12.86 -17.89
CA LYS A 205 -20.65 11.82 -18.06
C LYS A 205 -20.85 10.60 -17.15
N ASN A 206 -21.93 10.57 -16.36
CA ASN A 206 -22.21 9.52 -15.37
C ASN A 206 -21.04 9.28 -14.41
N LEU A 207 -20.48 10.38 -13.88
CA LEU A 207 -19.36 10.34 -12.93
C LEU A 207 -19.87 10.23 -11.50
N GLU A 208 -19.11 9.55 -10.66
CA GLU A 208 -19.30 9.55 -9.21
C GLU A 208 -18.96 10.94 -8.65
N VAL A 209 -19.73 11.39 -7.66
CA VAL A 209 -19.45 12.63 -6.93
C VAL A 209 -19.11 12.28 -5.48
N TYR A 210 -17.98 12.79 -4.99
CA TYR A 210 -17.57 12.63 -3.61
C TYR A 210 -17.29 13.98 -2.98
N GLU A 211 -17.77 14.16 -1.74
CA GLU A 211 -17.46 15.34 -0.93
C GLU A 211 -16.31 15.03 0.02
N VAL A 212 -15.16 15.64 -0.25
CA VAL A 212 -14.00 15.59 0.65
C VAL A 212 -14.28 16.52 1.82
N PRO A 213 -14.35 16.01 3.07
CA PRO A 213 -14.65 16.82 4.24
C PRO A 213 -13.58 17.91 4.50
N LYS A 214 -13.93 18.87 5.36
CA LYS A 214 -12.92 19.83 5.85
C LYS A 214 -11.88 19.15 6.70
N HIS A 215 -10.60 19.35 6.33
CA HIS A 215 -9.45 18.81 7.09
C HIS A 215 -8.29 19.78 7.19
N THR A 216 -7.44 19.53 8.17
CA THR A 216 -6.05 19.99 8.18
C THR A 216 -5.21 19.00 7.43
N TRP A 217 -4.52 19.46 6.40
CA TRP A 217 -3.71 18.65 5.50
C TRP A 217 -2.22 18.90 5.71
N ALA A 218 -1.44 17.85 5.83
CA ALA A 218 -0.01 17.89 5.55
C ALA A 218 0.18 17.66 4.05
N VAL A 219 0.74 18.66 3.37
CA VAL A 219 0.91 18.68 1.92
C VAL A 219 2.39 18.64 1.59
N PHE A 220 2.79 17.66 0.79
CA PHE A 220 4.18 17.38 0.43
C PHE A 220 4.36 17.55 -1.09
N PRO A 221 5.17 18.51 -1.54
CA PRO A 221 5.44 18.69 -2.97
C PRO A 221 6.29 17.54 -3.51
N CYS A 222 5.98 17.15 -4.74
CA CYS A 222 6.74 16.20 -5.54
C CYS A 222 7.12 16.85 -6.86
N LYS A 223 8.37 16.74 -7.31
CA LYS A 223 8.82 17.30 -8.57
C LYS A 223 9.67 16.30 -9.34
N GLY A 224 9.40 16.17 -10.64
CA GLY A 224 10.13 15.28 -11.54
C GLY A 224 9.27 14.27 -12.26
N PRO A 225 9.91 13.37 -13.06
CA PRO A 225 9.19 12.37 -13.86
C PRO A 225 8.48 11.33 -13.00
N MET A 226 7.17 11.24 -13.19
CA MET A 226 6.33 10.30 -12.43
C MET A 226 6.54 8.85 -12.89
N PRO A 227 6.37 7.85 -11.99
CA PRO A 227 5.87 7.97 -10.61
C PRO A 227 6.96 8.07 -9.52
N LEU A 228 8.25 8.05 -9.87
CA LEU A 228 9.34 7.88 -8.90
C LEU A 228 9.36 8.96 -7.79
N PRO A 229 9.24 10.28 -8.07
CA PRO A 229 9.22 11.30 -7.01
C PRO A 229 8.07 11.12 -6.03
N LEU A 230 6.89 10.70 -6.51
CA LEU A 230 5.73 10.46 -5.68
C LEU A 230 5.96 9.28 -4.71
N GLN A 231 6.55 8.20 -5.21
CA GLN A 231 6.90 7.02 -4.41
C GLN A 231 7.94 7.36 -3.34
N GLU A 232 8.97 8.12 -3.71
CA GLU A 232 10.02 8.53 -2.78
C GLU A 232 9.48 9.48 -1.70
N VAL A 233 8.66 10.46 -2.05
CA VAL A 233 8.01 11.35 -1.08
C VAL A 233 7.12 10.55 -0.13
N ASN A 234 6.30 9.62 -0.64
CA ASN A 234 5.50 8.75 0.20
C ASN A 234 6.36 7.95 1.19
N ARG A 235 7.46 7.34 0.72
CA ARG A 235 8.40 6.61 1.59
C ARG A 235 8.95 7.50 2.70
N ARG A 236 9.42 8.71 2.37
CA ARG A 236 9.99 9.67 3.32
C ARG A 236 8.99 10.22 4.32
N ILE A 237 7.72 10.37 3.94
CA ILE A 237 6.65 10.77 4.86
C ILE A 237 6.58 9.78 6.04
N PHE A 238 6.60 8.47 5.77
CA PHE A 238 6.49 7.44 6.81
C PHE A 238 7.81 7.21 7.55
N SER A 239 8.96 7.27 6.87
CA SER A 239 10.26 6.99 7.48
C SER A 239 10.90 8.19 8.20
N GLU A 240 10.62 9.42 7.75
CA GLU A 240 11.30 10.62 8.24
C GLU A 240 10.33 11.62 8.90
N TRP A 241 9.23 12.00 8.20
CA TRP A 241 8.38 13.09 8.65
C TRP A 241 7.47 12.72 9.82
N PHE A 242 6.70 11.63 9.74
CA PHE A 242 5.81 11.23 10.84
C PHE A 242 6.54 10.95 12.14
N PRO A 243 7.71 10.25 12.15
CA PRO A 243 8.48 10.04 13.38
C PRO A 243 8.93 11.33 14.04
N ALA A 244 9.28 12.36 13.24
CA ALA A 244 9.80 13.65 13.73
C ALA A 244 8.71 14.71 13.95
N SER A 245 7.49 14.50 13.43
CA SER A 245 6.42 15.49 13.46
C SER A 245 5.59 15.42 14.74
N ARG A 246 4.90 16.53 15.05
CA ARG A 246 3.87 16.60 16.10
C ARG A 246 2.49 16.16 15.60
N TYR A 247 2.37 15.68 14.37
CA TYR A 247 1.11 15.31 13.76
C TYR A 247 0.94 13.79 13.72
N GLU A 248 -0.32 13.37 13.73
CA GLU A 248 -0.74 12.01 13.41
C GLU A 248 -1.83 12.02 12.34
N ILE A 249 -2.07 10.90 11.72
CA ILE A 249 -3.08 10.74 10.68
C ILE A 249 -4.47 10.91 11.28
N ALA A 250 -5.33 11.71 10.62
CA ALA A 250 -6.68 12.00 11.08
C ALA A 250 -7.73 11.05 10.51
N GLU A 251 -7.61 10.68 9.23
CA GLU A 251 -8.61 9.91 8.48
C GLU A 251 -7.94 8.83 7.60
N GLY A 252 -8.73 7.83 7.17
CA GLY A 252 -8.28 6.70 6.37
C GLY A 252 -8.23 6.94 4.86
N TYR A 253 -7.91 8.13 4.39
CA TYR A 253 -7.73 8.40 2.97
C TYR A 253 -6.59 9.39 2.72
N ASN A 254 -6.07 9.40 1.50
CA ASN A 254 -5.10 10.41 1.07
C ASN A 254 -5.38 10.85 -0.37
N ILE A 255 -4.92 12.04 -0.69
CA ILE A 255 -5.06 12.64 -2.02
C ILE A 255 -3.69 12.82 -2.65
N GLU A 256 -3.58 12.43 -3.90
CA GLU A 256 -2.49 12.78 -4.80
C GLU A 256 -3.02 13.85 -5.75
N TYR A 257 -2.42 15.03 -5.72
CA TYR A 257 -2.74 16.11 -6.65
C TYR A 257 -1.73 16.11 -7.79
N TYR A 258 -2.23 16.26 -9.00
CA TYR A 258 -1.43 16.29 -10.22
C TYR A 258 -1.68 17.58 -11.00
N SER A 259 -0.61 18.24 -11.40
CA SER A 259 -0.70 19.35 -12.37
C SER A 259 -1.12 18.86 -13.74
N ASP A 260 -1.71 19.73 -14.56
CA ASP A 260 -2.05 19.35 -15.94
C ASP A 260 -0.76 19.01 -16.72
N PRO A 261 -0.63 17.78 -17.23
CA PRO A 261 0.52 17.39 -18.03
C PRO A 261 0.73 18.25 -19.29
N ALA A 262 -0.32 18.89 -19.79
CA ALA A 262 -0.24 19.79 -20.95
C ALA A 262 0.57 21.08 -20.70
N ASP A 263 0.76 21.45 -19.44
CA ASP A 263 1.57 22.60 -19.04
C ASP A 263 3.09 22.31 -19.12
N TYR A 264 3.49 21.06 -19.40
CA TYR A 264 4.87 20.59 -19.39
C TYR A 264 5.29 20.01 -20.74
N GLN A 265 6.53 20.28 -21.17
CA GLN A 265 7.02 19.85 -22.50
C GLN A 265 7.02 18.33 -22.68
N LYS A 266 7.26 17.57 -21.61
CA LYS A 266 7.29 16.10 -21.61
C LYS A 266 6.14 15.47 -20.81
N GLY A 267 5.06 16.25 -20.59
CA GLY A 267 3.93 15.79 -19.78
C GLY A 267 4.37 15.35 -18.39
N THR A 268 3.85 14.22 -17.91
CA THR A 268 4.20 13.63 -16.60
C THR A 268 5.65 13.15 -16.51
N GLN A 269 6.38 13.07 -17.63
CA GLN A 269 7.80 12.69 -17.70
C GLN A 269 8.73 13.90 -17.72
N ASP A 270 8.20 15.11 -17.55
CA ASP A 270 9.00 16.32 -17.49
C ASP A 270 9.76 16.40 -16.16
N PRO A 271 11.07 16.80 -16.15
CA PRO A 271 11.83 17.01 -14.92
C PRO A 271 11.22 18.05 -13.97
N GLU A 272 10.44 18.98 -14.50
CA GLU A 272 9.79 20.06 -13.76
C GLU A 272 8.32 19.71 -13.39
N TYR A 273 7.83 18.51 -13.79
CA TYR A 273 6.46 18.12 -13.50
C TYR A 273 6.17 18.15 -12.00
N TYR A 274 5.04 18.77 -11.62
CA TYR A 274 4.68 19.01 -10.25
C TYR A 274 3.45 18.19 -9.82
N ALA A 275 3.57 17.60 -8.65
CA ALA A 275 2.47 16.89 -7.97
C ALA A 275 2.56 17.15 -6.45
N GLU A 276 1.54 16.77 -5.70
CA GLU A 276 1.54 16.86 -4.24
C GLU A 276 0.94 15.58 -3.64
N VAL A 277 1.44 15.17 -2.47
CA VAL A 277 0.78 14.19 -1.60
C VAL A 277 0.13 14.94 -0.45
N TRP A 278 -1.18 14.75 -0.26
CA TRP A 278 -1.95 15.35 0.82
C TRP A 278 -2.42 14.28 1.79
N ILE A 279 -2.07 14.40 3.05
CA ILE A 279 -2.46 13.49 4.12
C ILE A 279 -3.25 14.28 5.16
N PRO A 280 -4.47 13.84 5.51
CA PRO A 280 -5.25 14.49 6.56
C PRO A 280 -4.58 14.21 7.92
N VAL A 281 -4.33 15.26 8.68
CA VAL A 281 -3.59 15.18 9.94
C VAL A 281 -4.28 15.93 11.07
N LYS A 282 -4.00 15.50 12.28
CA LYS A 282 -4.34 16.21 13.52
C LYS A 282 -3.11 16.28 14.43
N GLU A 283 -3.08 17.24 15.35
CA GLU A 283 -2.02 17.30 16.35
C GLU A 283 -2.13 16.12 17.33
N LYS A 284 -0.96 15.60 17.76
CA LYS A 284 -0.87 14.52 18.77
C LYS A 284 -1.34 14.97 20.12
#